data_ed224fda1ec66d9a05b144edf49d5b15
#
_entry.id   ed224fda1ec66d9a05b144edf49d5b15
#
_cell.length_a   1.000
_cell.length_b   1.000
_cell.length_c   1.000
_cell.angle_alpha   90.00
_cell.angle_beta   90.00
_cell.angle_gamma   90.00
#
_symmetry.space_group_name_H-M   'P 1'
#
loop_
_entity.id
_entity.type
_entity.pdbx_description
1 polymer ?
#
loop_
_entity_poly.entity_id
_entity_poly.type
_entity_poly.pdbx_seq_one_letter_code
_entity_poly.pdbx_strand_id
1 'polypeptide(L)'
;DHGPRGHSPENRRNSACFYCAMLRRTRLFEVCQQYKLTHLAFGHNADDLVTTFFMNLVQNGRVEGMGMCDDFFKGALKVIRPLLLVEKPDIIKAARRWELPVWSNPCPSAGKTNRANFQGGDKMLKTNLFNGLCRWQLAQSESGNKA
;
A
#
# COMPACT_ATOMS: atom_id res chain seq x y z
N ASP A 1 -15.72 5.06 15.53
CA ASP A 1 -15.27 6.38 15.09
C ASP A 1 -13.77 6.52 15.38
N HIS A 2 -12.94 6.26 14.36
CA HIS A 2 -11.50 6.37 14.48
C HIS A 2 -11.06 7.68 13.81
N GLY A 3 -11.60 8.80 14.30
CA GLY A 3 -11.14 10.13 13.93
C GLY A 3 -9.60 10.23 13.97
N PRO A 4 -8.99 11.35 13.62
CA PRO A 4 -7.56 11.47 13.34
C PRO A 4 -6.67 11.25 14.58
N ARG A 5 -6.71 10.07 15.19
CA ARG A 5 -5.88 9.69 16.35
C ARG A 5 -4.39 9.88 16.11
N GLY A 6 -3.95 9.91 14.85
CA GLY A 6 -2.57 10.27 14.53
C GLY A 6 -2.15 11.66 14.94
N HIS A 7 -3.10 12.57 15.12
CA HIS A 7 -2.89 13.93 15.61
C HIS A 7 -3.20 14.08 17.12
N SER A 8 -3.48 12.97 17.82
CA SER A 8 -3.75 13.02 19.26
C SER A 8 -2.47 13.27 20.06
N PRO A 9 -2.60 13.86 21.29
CA PRO A 9 -1.48 14.04 22.20
C PRO A 9 -0.75 12.76 22.61
N GLU A 10 -1.41 11.60 22.46
CA GLU A 10 -0.86 10.27 22.73
C GLU A 10 0.24 9.88 21.74
N ASN A 11 0.23 10.44 20.52
CA ASN A 11 1.24 10.20 19.51
C ASN A 11 2.42 11.16 19.64
N ARG A 12 3.30 10.91 20.61
CA ARG A 12 4.45 11.80 20.89
C ARG A 12 5.71 11.52 20.06
N ARG A 13 5.83 10.36 19.39
CA ARG A 13 7.08 9.88 18.80
C ARG A 13 7.03 9.58 17.30
N ASN A 14 5.85 9.41 16.71
CA ASN A 14 5.68 8.97 15.33
C ASN A 14 4.97 10.02 14.48
N SER A 15 5.23 10.06 13.18
CA SER A 15 4.41 10.88 12.29
C SER A 15 2.94 10.45 12.40
N ALA A 16 2.00 11.42 12.32
CA ALA A 16 0.57 11.17 12.41
C ALA A 16 0.10 10.08 11.43
N CYS A 17 0.64 10.09 10.20
CA CYS A 17 0.33 9.09 9.18
C CYS A 17 0.83 7.70 9.55
N PHE A 18 2.04 7.58 10.11
CA PHE A 18 2.58 6.30 10.54
C PHE A 18 1.73 5.69 11.66
N TYR A 19 1.38 6.49 12.66
CA TYR A 19 0.56 6.04 13.78
C TYR A 19 -0.84 5.60 13.33
N CYS A 20 -1.52 6.37 12.47
CA CYS A 20 -2.79 5.98 11.88
C CYS A 20 -2.71 4.70 11.06
N ALA A 21 -1.64 4.54 10.26
CA ALA A 21 -1.43 3.33 9.45
C ALA A 21 -1.21 2.10 10.33
N MET A 22 -0.44 2.26 11.42
CA MET A 22 -0.21 1.20 12.40
C MET A 22 -1.53 0.76 13.08
N LEU A 23 -2.29 1.70 13.62
CA LEU A 23 -3.58 1.40 14.27
C LEU A 23 -4.56 0.71 13.31
N ARG A 24 -4.68 1.21 12.08
CA ARG A 24 -5.54 0.61 11.05
C ARG A 24 -5.13 -0.83 10.77
N ARG A 25 -3.84 -1.08 10.59
CA ARG A 25 -3.32 -2.43 10.33
C ARG A 25 -3.59 -3.38 11.49
N THR A 26 -3.31 -2.95 12.71
CA THR A 26 -3.59 -3.74 13.93
C THR A 26 -5.07 -4.10 13.98
N ARG A 27 -5.97 -3.12 13.78
CA ARG A 27 -7.41 -3.38 13.82
C ARG A 27 -7.88 -4.35 12.74
N LEU A 28 -7.34 -4.26 11.54
CA LEU A 28 -7.65 -5.21 10.46
C LEU A 28 -7.18 -6.63 10.81
N PHE A 29 -6.00 -6.78 11.42
CA PHE A 29 -5.51 -8.08 11.86
C PHE A 29 -6.35 -8.67 12.99
N GLU A 30 -6.80 -7.87 13.96
CA GLU A 30 -7.73 -8.29 15.00
C GLU A 30 -9.05 -8.81 14.40
N VAL A 31 -9.61 -8.09 13.42
CA VAL A 31 -10.83 -8.52 12.71
C VAL A 31 -10.58 -9.83 11.96
N CYS A 32 -9.46 -9.98 11.26
CA CYS A 32 -9.10 -11.24 10.61
C CYS A 32 -9.04 -12.40 11.61
N GLN A 33 -8.44 -12.19 12.77
CA GLN A 33 -8.36 -13.19 13.83
C GLN A 33 -9.74 -13.54 14.39
N GLN A 34 -10.56 -12.53 14.68
CA GLN A 34 -11.91 -12.69 15.21
C GLN A 34 -12.79 -13.55 14.29
N TYR A 35 -12.70 -13.32 12.97
CA TYR A 35 -13.48 -14.04 11.97
C TYR A 35 -12.75 -15.24 11.36
N LYS A 36 -11.58 -15.60 11.89
CA LYS A 36 -10.74 -16.71 11.39
C LYS A 36 -10.43 -16.61 9.90
N LEU A 37 -10.20 -15.38 9.40
CA LEU A 37 -9.86 -15.14 8.01
C LEU A 37 -8.39 -15.44 7.76
N THR A 38 -8.10 -16.14 6.67
CA THR A 38 -6.73 -16.51 6.26
C THR A 38 -6.10 -15.54 5.27
N HIS A 39 -6.91 -14.67 4.66
CA HIS A 39 -6.48 -13.71 3.65
C HIS A 39 -7.02 -12.31 3.94
N LEU A 40 -6.16 -11.30 3.75
CA LEU A 40 -6.53 -9.88 3.85
C LEU A 40 -6.10 -9.19 2.57
N ALA A 41 -7.06 -8.70 1.79
CA ALA A 41 -6.78 -7.97 0.55
C ALA A 41 -6.62 -6.47 0.83
N PHE A 42 -5.51 -5.87 0.34
CA PHE A 42 -5.31 -4.43 0.33
C PHE A 42 -5.46 -3.87 -1.08
N GLY A 43 -6.08 -2.69 -1.19
CA GLY A 43 -6.25 -1.95 -2.44
C GLY A 43 -5.02 -1.17 -2.90
N HIS A 44 -3.80 -1.63 -2.58
CA HIS A 44 -2.59 -1.02 -3.11
C HIS A 44 -2.52 -1.24 -4.63
N ASN A 45 -2.04 -0.22 -5.35
CA ASN A 45 -1.97 -0.20 -6.80
C ASN A 45 -0.55 0.07 -7.32
N ALA A 46 -0.38 0.20 -8.62
CA ALA A 46 0.90 0.43 -9.27
C ALA A 46 1.62 1.71 -8.79
N ASP A 47 0.87 2.80 -8.59
CA ASP A 47 1.44 4.04 -8.04
C ASP A 47 1.96 3.86 -6.61
N ASP A 48 1.28 3.03 -5.81
CA ASP A 48 1.74 2.70 -4.46
C ASP A 48 3.02 1.86 -4.48
N LEU A 49 3.13 0.89 -5.40
CA LEU A 49 4.33 0.08 -5.58
C LEU A 49 5.54 0.96 -5.93
N VAL A 50 5.41 1.77 -6.97
CA VAL A 50 6.47 2.68 -7.44
C VAL A 50 6.87 3.68 -6.35
N THR A 51 5.89 4.30 -5.70
CA THR A 51 6.14 5.27 -4.63
C THR A 51 6.87 4.62 -3.46
N THR A 52 6.48 3.41 -3.05
CA THR A 52 7.13 2.71 -1.95
C THR A 52 8.55 2.31 -2.29
N PHE A 53 8.79 1.85 -3.52
CA PHE A 53 10.14 1.55 -4.00
C PHE A 53 11.05 2.78 -3.93
N PHE A 54 10.59 3.93 -4.46
CA PHE A 54 11.37 5.17 -4.38
C PHE A 54 11.62 5.64 -2.95
N MET A 55 10.62 5.55 -2.08
CA MET A 55 10.79 5.91 -0.68
C MET A 55 11.83 5.01 0.00
N ASN A 56 11.81 3.71 -0.24
CA ASN A 56 12.79 2.79 0.30
C ASN A 56 14.19 3.08 -0.23
N LEU A 57 14.33 3.33 -1.54
CA LEU A 57 15.61 3.65 -2.16
C LEU A 57 16.19 4.96 -1.60
N VAL A 58 15.40 6.03 -1.55
CA VAL A 58 15.89 7.38 -1.21
C VAL A 58 16.04 7.56 0.31
N GLN A 59 15.10 7.03 1.11
CA GLN A 59 15.10 7.27 2.55
C GLN A 59 15.87 6.20 3.33
N ASN A 60 15.88 4.96 2.84
CA ASN A 60 16.44 3.82 3.56
C ASN A 60 17.63 3.17 2.85
N GLY A 61 17.99 3.62 1.63
CA GLY A 61 19.02 2.99 0.81
C GLY A 61 18.72 1.52 0.44
N ARG A 62 17.43 1.14 0.42
CA ARG A 62 17.00 -0.24 0.16
C ARG A 62 16.32 -0.37 -1.18
N VAL A 63 16.73 -1.37 -1.95
CA VAL A 63 16.10 -1.77 -3.21
C VAL A 63 14.98 -2.77 -2.88
N GLU A 64 13.89 -2.25 -2.29
CA GLU A 64 12.73 -3.05 -1.88
C GLU A 64 11.44 -2.39 -2.36
N GLY A 65 10.50 -3.20 -2.88
CA GLY A 65 9.13 -2.80 -3.21
C GLY A 65 8.10 -3.48 -2.30
N MET A 66 6.82 -3.39 -2.67
CA MET A 66 5.76 -4.17 -2.04
C MET A 66 5.66 -5.54 -2.70
N GLY A 67 5.54 -6.62 -1.93
CA GLY A 67 5.18 -7.93 -2.44
C GLY A 67 3.72 -8.01 -2.90
N MET A 68 3.40 -8.90 -3.85
CA MET A 68 2.01 -9.20 -4.22
C MET A 68 1.30 -9.97 -3.12
N CYS A 69 2.05 -10.79 -2.38
CA CYS A 69 1.57 -11.59 -1.25
C CYS A 69 2.65 -11.60 -0.16
N ASP A 70 2.27 -11.27 1.06
CA ASP A 70 3.15 -11.32 2.23
C ASP A 70 2.52 -12.22 3.29
N ASP A 71 3.33 -13.11 3.88
CA ASP A 71 2.91 -13.97 4.97
C ASP A 71 3.10 -13.31 6.33
N PHE A 72 2.06 -13.36 7.16
CA PHE A 72 2.07 -12.86 8.54
C PHE A 72 1.74 -13.99 9.52
N PHE A 73 2.23 -13.85 10.75
CA PHE A 73 1.97 -14.80 11.84
C PHE A 73 2.30 -16.25 11.45
N LYS A 74 3.50 -16.48 10.89
CA LYS A 74 3.98 -17.80 10.42
C LYS A 74 3.06 -18.45 9.37
N GLY A 75 2.50 -17.64 8.48
CA GLY A 75 1.62 -18.10 7.40
C GLY A 75 0.13 -18.23 7.78
N ALA A 76 -0.25 -17.92 9.02
CA ALA A 76 -1.65 -17.96 9.45
C ALA A 76 -2.53 -16.90 8.75
N LEU A 77 -1.94 -15.79 8.31
CA LEU A 77 -2.62 -14.74 7.56
C LEU A 77 -1.76 -14.31 6.36
N LYS A 78 -2.36 -14.32 5.19
CA LYS A 78 -1.76 -13.80 3.95
C LYS A 78 -2.32 -12.41 3.64
N VAL A 79 -1.43 -11.44 3.44
CA VAL A 79 -1.79 -10.13 2.93
C VAL A 79 -1.57 -10.11 1.43
N ILE A 80 -2.65 -9.98 0.66
CA ILE A 80 -2.62 -9.97 -0.80
C ILE A 80 -2.92 -8.59 -1.35
N ARG A 81 -2.37 -8.26 -2.53
CA ARG A 81 -2.57 -6.97 -3.21
C ARG A 81 -3.01 -7.21 -4.67
N PRO A 82 -4.29 -7.54 -4.89
CA PRO A 82 -4.78 -7.92 -6.22
C PRO A 82 -4.64 -6.83 -7.28
N LEU A 83 -4.60 -5.55 -6.85
CA LEU A 83 -4.52 -4.39 -7.75
C LEU A 83 -3.09 -3.85 -7.90
N LEU A 84 -2.07 -4.54 -7.38
CA LEU A 84 -0.70 -4.01 -7.31
C LEU A 84 -0.10 -3.62 -8.66
N LEU A 85 -0.52 -4.28 -9.73
CA LEU A 85 -0.06 -4.02 -11.10
C LEU A 85 -1.04 -3.19 -11.93
N VAL A 86 -2.13 -2.69 -11.32
CA VAL A 86 -3.14 -1.87 -12.00
C VAL A 86 -2.83 -0.40 -11.78
N GLU A 87 -2.82 0.38 -12.85
CA GLU A 87 -2.60 1.84 -12.77
C GLU A 87 -3.79 2.57 -12.14
N LYS A 88 -3.52 3.60 -11.36
CA LYS A 88 -4.57 4.40 -10.69
C LYS A 88 -5.63 4.98 -11.64
N PRO A 89 -5.29 5.47 -12.86
CA PRO A 89 -6.30 5.94 -13.80
C PRO A 89 -7.32 4.87 -14.19
N ASP A 90 -6.92 3.61 -14.33
CA ASP A 90 -7.81 2.52 -14.68
C ASP A 90 -8.73 2.13 -13.54
N ILE A 91 -8.22 2.17 -12.30
CA ILE A 91 -9.06 2.00 -11.10
C ILE A 91 -10.12 3.10 -11.03
N ILE A 92 -9.76 4.36 -11.31
CA ILE A 92 -10.70 5.49 -11.31
C ILE A 92 -11.78 5.31 -12.39
N LYS A 93 -11.40 4.89 -13.61
CA LYS A 93 -12.35 4.59 -14.69
C LYS A 93 -13.30 3.46 -14.29
N ALA A 94 -12.79 2.37 -13.72
CA ALA A 94 -13.60 1.25 -13.25
C ALA A 94 -14.56 1.68 -12.13
N ALA A 95 -14.09 2.42 -11.14
CA ALA A 95 -14.92 2.92 -10.05
C ALA A 95 -16.08 3.79 -10.55
N ARG A 96 -15.83 4.67 -11.52
CA ARG A 96 -16.88 5.49 -12.16
C ARG A 96 -17.86 4.63 -12.96
N ARG A 97 -17.35 3.68 -13.75
CA ARG A 97 -18.19 2.80 -14.59
C ARG A 97 -19.13 1.91 -13.76
N TRP A 98 -18.67 1.48 -12.59
CA TRP A 98 -19.42 0.60 -11.69
C TRP A 98 -20.15 1.37 -10.58
N GLU A 99 -20.13 2.70 -10.64
CA GLU A 99 -20.77 3.58 -9.64
C GLU A 99 -20.40 3.23 -8.20
N LEU A 100 -19.11 2.85 -7.98
CA LEU A 100 -18.65 2.48 -6.65
C LEU A 100 -18.62 3.70 -5.74
N PRO A 101 -19.03 3.55 -4.46
CA PRO A 101 -18.97 4.64 -3.51
C PRO A 101 -17.52 5.04 -3.24
N VAL A 102 -17.15 6.27 -3.60
CA VAL A 102 -15.83 6.83 -3.33
C VAL A 102 -15.92 7.77 -2.13
N TRP A 103 -15.19 7.42 -1.08
CA TRP A 103 -15.15 8.22 0.13
C TRP A 103 -13.93 9.16 0.15
N SER A 104 -14.18 10.44 0.49
CA SER A 104 -13.10 11.43 0.61
C SER A 104 -12.38 11.27 1.95
N ASN A 105 -11.06 11.42 1.94
CA ASN A 105 -10.26 11.33 3.14
C ASN A 105 -10.30 12.66 3.94
N PRO A 106 -10.95 12.73 5.12
CA PRO A 106 -11.07 13.95 5.92
C PRO A 106 -9.81 14.28 6.72
N CYS A 107 -8.71 13.52 6.55
CA CYS A 107 -7.49 13.72 7.34
C CYS A 107 -6.85 15.09 7.02
N PRO A 108 -6.50 15.91 8.05
CA PRO A 108 -5.81 17.21 7.84
C PRO A 108 -4.45 17.09 7.15
N SER A 109 -3.80 15.92 7.23
CA SER A 109 -2.54 15.62 6.56
C SER A 109 -2.71 15.04 5.15
N ALA A 110 -3.94 14.95 4.63
CA ALA A 110 -4.18 14.44 3.27
C ALA A 110 -3.43 15.31 2.25
N GLY A 111 -2.64 14.68 1.37
CA GLY A 111 -1.84 15.38 0.37
C GLY A 111 -0.57 16.08 0.88
N LYS A 112 -0.34 16.16 2.20
CA LYS A 112 0.83 16.83 2.81
C LYS A 112 1.83 15.82 3.40
N THR A 113 2.08 14.73 2.70
CA THR A 113 2.96 13.66 3.19
C THR A 113 4.16 13.49 2.28
N ASN A 114 5.26 12.94 2.79
CA ASN A 114 6.42 12.59 1.95
C ASN A 114 5.99 11.70 0.76
N ARG A 115 5.01 10.83 0.96
CA ARG A 115 4.43 10.01 -0.10
C ARG A 115 3.82 10.85 -1.24
N ALA A 116 3.13 11.94 -0.92
CA ALA A 116 2.55 12.84 -1.92
C ALA A 116 3.65 13.50 -2.79
N ASN A 117 4.79 13.85 -2.19
CA ASN A 117 5.92 14.44 -2.91
C ASN A 117 6.49 13.45 -3.95
N PHE A 118 6.57 12.16 -3.62
CA PHE A 118 7.02 11.13 -4.57
C PHE A 118 5.97 10.79 -5.63
N GLN A 119 4.68 10.97 -5.34
CA GLN A 119 3.61 10.76 -6.33
C GLN A 119 3.58 11.84 -7.42
N GLY A 120 4.10 13.05 -7.15
CA GLY A 120 4.20 14.17 -8.11
C GLY A 120 5.33 14.07 -9.14
N GLY A 121 6.20 13.03 -9.08
CA GLY A 121 7.36 12.90 -9.97
C GLY A 121 7.01 12.62 -11.44
N ASP A 122 8.04 12.70 -12.31
CA ASP A 122 7.92 12.55 -13.75
C ASP A 122 7.18 11.26 -14.15
N LYS A 123 6.15 11.42 -14.99
CA LYS A 123 5.29 10.34 -15.48
C LYS A 123 6.06 9.28 -16.26
N MET A 124 7.03 9.70 -17.07
CA MET A 124 7.85 8.80 -17.90
C MET A 124 8.77 7.93 -17.03
N LEU A 125 9.39 8.53 -16.00
CA LEU A 125 10.22 7.81 -15.05
C LEU A 125 9.41 6.79 -14.27
N LYS A 126 8.20 7.16 -13.82
CA LYS A 126 7.26 6.25 -13.14
C LYS A 126 6.87 5.07 -14.02
N THR A 127 6.52 5.32 -15.28
CA THR A 127 6.11 4.28 -16.23
C THR A 127 7.26 3.29 -16.49
N ASN A 128 8.47 3.79 -16.73
CA ASN A 128 9.63 2.93 -16.97
C ASN A 128 9.99 2.11 -15.72
N LEU A 129 9.97 2.73 -14.55
CA LEU A 129 10.23 2.02 -13.30
C LEU A 129 9.14 0.99 -12.99
N PHE A 130 7.88 1.34 -13.22
CA PHE A 130 6.75 0.44 -13.07
C PHE A 130 6.91 -0.81 -13.95
N ASN A 131 7.20 -0.63 -15.25
CA ASN A 131 7.44 -1.74 -16.17
C ASN A 131 8.62 -2.63 -15.73
N GLY A 132 9.66 -2.03 -15.18
CA GLY A 132 10.81 -2.76 -14.61
C GLY A 132 10.42 -3.56 -13.37
N LEU A 133 9.69 -2.94 -12.45
CA LEU A 133 9.23 -3.58 -11.20
C LEU A 133 8.20 -4.70 -11.47
N CYS A 134 7.30 -4.52 -12.44
CA CYS A 134 6.37 -5.58 -12.84
C CYS A 134 7.11 -6.81 -13.34
N ARG A 135 8.10 -6.63 -14.22
CA ARG A 135 8.93 -7.75 -14.72
C ARG A 135 9.70 -8.43 -13.60
N TRP A 136 10.24 -7.65 -12.68
CA TRP A 136 10.96 -8.18 -11.52
C TRP A 136 10.05 -8.98 -10.58
N GLN A 137 8.84 -8.48 -10.29
CA GLN A 137 7.83 -9.17 -9.46
C GLN A 137 7.38 -10.49 -10.08
N LEU A 138 7.12 -10.50 -11.40
CA LEU A 138 6.73 -11.72 -12.12
C LEU A 138 7.86 -12.77 -12.08
N ALA A 139 9.11 -12.35 -12.28
CA ALA A 139 10.25 -13.25 -12.19
C ALA A 139 10.43 -13.87 -10.79
N GLN A 140 10.13 -13.11 -9.72
CA GLN A 140 10.17 -13.65 -8.35
C GLN A 140 9.06 -14.69 -8.09
N SER A 141 7.86 -14.49 -8.64
CA SER A 141 6.75 -15.44 -8.50
C SER A 141 7.02 -16.75 -9.21
N GLU A 142 7.74 -16.74 -10.34
CA GLU A 142 8.13 -17.94 -11.08
C GLU A 142 9.26 -18.72 -10.40
N SER A 143 10.17 -18.03 -9.71
CA SER A 143 11.28 -18.67 -9.00
C SER A 143 10.85 -19.32 -7.67
N GLY A 144 9.83 -18.75 -7.00
CA GLY A 144 9.27 -19.29 -5.76
C GLY A 144 8.45 -20.58 -5.93
N ASN A 145 8.09 -20.93 -7.14
CA ASN A 145 7.28 -22.13 -7.44
C ASN A 145 8.14 -23.36 -7.84
N LYS A 146 9.47 -23.25 -7.70
CA LYS A 146 10.43 -24.31 -8.03
C LYS A 146 11.09 -24.95 -6.80
N ALA A 147 10.53 -24.74 -5.60
CA ALA A 147 11.01 -25.36 -4.37
C ALA A 147 9.97 -26.34 -3.79
#